data_b5efa0a3c2393a637e9f60ce8575a87a
#
_entry.id   b5efa0a3c2393a637e9f60ce8575a87a
#
_cell.length_a   1.000
_cell.length_b   1.000
_cell.length_c   1.000
_cell.angle_alpha   90.00
_cell.angle_beta   90.00
_cell.angle_gamma   90.00
#
_symmetry.space_group_name_H-M   'P 1'
#
loop_
_entity.id
_entity.type
_entity.pdbx_description
1 polymer ?
#
loop_
_entity_poly.entity_id
_entity_poly.type
_entity_poly.pdbx_seq_one_letter_code
_entity_poly.pdbx_strand_id
1 'polypeptide(L)'
;MLEQMGKQAKYAAFILAQLNTTEKNHALSIIAEQLEQQADRILAANQKDIEIAKQNGLSEALIDRLLLTEDRLKGIANDVRHVISLPDPVGKIIDGGTLDSGLKIERVRTPLGVIGTIYEARPNVTIDVASLCLKTGNAVILRGGKETQHSNQILVEVVQNALEQAGLPRHAVQAITDPNRELVMQLLKLDRYVDMIIPRGGAGLHELCKQHSTIPVIVGGVGVCHLFVEESADQEKALAVIANAKCQRPSTCNTLETLLVQRSIAETFLPKLAKYLAEKKVKFHAKSTALSILQAANIDVQEVTEQALRQEWGSLDLNVVAVEDMDAAIAHIREYGTQHSESILTENQRLATQFINQVDAAAVYVNASTRFTDGGQFGLGAEVAVSTQKLHARGPMGLEALTSYKWVCIGDYTSRK
;
A
#
# COMPACT_ATOMS: atom_id res chain seq x y z
N MET A 1 25.15 9.80 13.30
CA MET A 1 24.88 9.13 12.00
C MET A 1 23.57 9.63 11.40
N LEU A 2 22.40 9.40 12.01
CA LEU A 2 21.09 9.76 11.39
C LEU A 2 20.90 11.26 11.15
N GLU A 3 21.38 12.11 12.05
CA GLU A 3 21.29 13.56 11.83
C GLU A 3 22.07 14.00 10.58
N GLN A 4 23.24 13.40 10.33
CA GLN A 4 23.99 13.68 9.12
C GLN A 4 23.28 13.17 7.87
N MET A 5 22.70 11.95 7.92
CA MET A 5 21.87 11.42 6.83
C MET A 5 20.67 12.34 6.55
N GLY A 6 20.01 12.82 7.61
CA GLY A 6 18.91 13.77 7.48
C GLY A 6 19.29 15.09 6.81
N LYS A 7 20.43 15.69 7.21
CA LYS A 7 20.97 16.90 6.56
C LYS A 7 21.24 16.67 5.07
N GLN A 8 21.89 15.56 4.74
CA GLN A 8 22.21 15.19 3.36
C GLN A 8 20.96 14.95 2.53
N ALA A 9 19.95 14.22 3.09
CA ALA A 9 18.68 13.99 2.42
C ALA A 9 17.92 15.30 2.17
N LYS A 10 17.88 16.22 3.15
CA LYS A 10 17.22 17.52 2.99
C LYS A 10 17.87 18.39 1.91
N TYR A 11 19.20 18.37 1.85
CA TYR A 11 19.94 19.05 0.78
C TYR A 11 19.67 18.42 -0.59
N ALA A 12 19.65 17.08 -0.67
CA ALA A 12 19.33 16.38 -1.90
C ALA A 12 17.89 16.67 -2.36
N ALA A 13 16.92 16.66 -1.44
CA ALA A 13 15.52 17.00 -1.73
C ALA A 13 15.37 18.42 -2.32
N PHE A 14 16.15 19.38 -1.80
CA PHE A 14 16.17 20.74 -2.35
C PHE A 14 16.62 20.75 -3.83
N ILE A 15 17.61 19.95 -4.20
CA ILE A 15 18.07 19.84 -5.59
C ILE A 15 17.04 19.11 -6.44
N LEU A 16 16.51 17.97 -5.96
CA LEU A 16 15.52 17.16 -6.69
C LEU A 16 14.24 17.95 -6.99
N ALA A 17 13.81 18.83 -6.10
CA ALA A 17 12.62 19.65 -6.27
C ALA A 17 12.73 20.66 -7.44
N GLN A 18 13.92 20.91 -7.95
CA GLN A 18 14.19 21.84 -9.06
C GLN A 18 14.30 21.13 -10.41
N LEU A 19 14.36 19.79 -10.42
CA LEU A 19 14.52 19.01 -11.65
C LEU A 19 13.22 19.00 -12.45
N ASN A 20 13.37 19.11 -13.75
CA ASN A 20 12.27 18.85 -14.68
C ASN A 20 12.04 17.33 -14.88
N THR A 21 10.94 16.98 -15.56
CA THR A 21 10.57 15.59 -15.80
C THR A 21 11.63 14.81 -16.60
N THR A 22 12.30 15.45 -17.57
CA THR A 22 13.32 14.82 -18.40
C THR A 22 14.54 14.41 -17.57
N GLU A 23 15.00 15.29 -16.70
CA GLU A 23 16.14 15.01 -15.82
C GLU A 23 15.83 13.87 -14.84
N LYS A 24 14.64 13.87 -14.23
CA LYS A 24 14.19 12.78 -13.35
C LYS A 24 14.07 11.45 -14.11
N ASN A 25 13.50 11.46 -15.30
CA ASN A 25 13.37 10.28 -16.14
C ASN A 25 14.73 9.74 -16.61
N HIS A 26 15.69 10.62 -16.92
CA HIS A 26 17.06 10.22 -17.27
C HIS A 26 17.73 9.47 -16.11
N ALA A 27 17.64 9.97 -14.88
CA ALA A 27 18.18 9.28 -13.71
C ALA A 27 17.53 7.90 -13.50
N LEU A 28 16.20 7.81 -13.64
CA LEU A 28 15.48 6.54 -13.53
C LEU A 28 15.88 5.54 -14.64
N SER A 29 16.14 6.01 -15.87
CA SER A 29 16.64 5.16 -16.95
C SER A 29 17.99 4.53 -16.61
N ILE A 30 18.92 5.35 -16.10
CA ILE A 30 20.23 4.85 -15.65
C ILE A 30 20.07 3.84 -14.51
N ILE A 31 19.16 4.07 -13.56
CA ILE A 31 18.87 3.11 -12.48
C ILE A 31 18.42 1.78 -13.04
N ALA A 32 17.47 1.77 -13.99
CA ALA A 32 16.97 0.53 -14.61
C ALA A 32 18.08 -0.22 -15.34
N GLU A 33 18.94 0.49 -16.10
CA GLU A 33 20.10 -0.08 -16.78
C GLU A 33 21.13 -0.65 -15.80
N GLN A 34 21.45 0.08 -14.73
CA GLN A 34 22.42 -0.36 -13.72
C GLN A 34 21.92 -1.57 -12.91
N LEU A 35 20.62 -1.71 -12.66
CA LEU A 35 20.04 -2.91 -12.05
C LEU A 35 20.30 -4.16 -12.91
N GLU A 36 20.14 -4.06 -14.23
CA GLU A 36 20.41 -5.16 -15.15
C GLU A 36 21.92 -5.43 -15.32
N GLN A 37 22.74 -4.38 -15.47
CA GLN A 37 24.19 -4.52 -15.65
C GLN A 37 24.90 -5.09 -14.42
N GLN A 38 24.38 -4.82 -13.22
CA GLN A 38 24.96 -5.30 -11.96
C GLN A 38 24.21 -6.49 -11.37
N ALA A 39 23.44 -7.22 -12.19
CA ALA A 39 22.60 -8.33 -11.75
C ALA A 39 23.38 -9.37 -10.93
N ASP A 40 24.56 -9.79 -11.40
CA ASP A 40 25.39 -10.79 -10.70
C ASP A 40 25.76 -10.35 -9.28
N ARG A 41 26.12 -9.07 -9.09
CA ARG A 41 26.46 -8.51 -7.77
C ARG A 41 25.24 -8.48 -6.83
N ILE A 42 24.08 -8.10 -7.37
CA ILE A 42 22.82 -8.02 -6.65
C ILE A 42 22.39 -9.43 -6.21
N LEU A 43 22.41 -10.38 -7.14
CA LEU A 43 22.02 -11.77 -6.85
C LEU A 43 23.00 -12.45 -5.86
N ALA A 44 24.30 -12.18 -5.97
CA ALA A 44 25.27 -12.68 -4.99
C ALA A 44 25.04 -12.12 -3.58
N ALA A 45 24.65 -10.86 -3.44
CA ALA A 45 24.29 -10.27 -2.16
C ALA A 45 22.99 -10.85 -1.61
N ASN A 46 21.99 -11.06 -2.48
CA ASN A 46 20.71 -11.66 -2.10
C ASN A 46 20.89 -13.12 -1.64
N GLN A 47 21.76 -13.88 -2.29
CA GLN A 47 22.07 -15.24 -1.90
C GLN A 47 22.57 -15.32 -0.44
N LYS A 48 23.37 -14.34 0.02
CA LYS A 48 23.80 -14.27 1.43
C LYS A 48 22.62 -14.10 2.38
N ASP A 49 21.68 -13.22 2.04
CA ASP A 49 20.46 -13.02 2.86
C ASP A 49 19.62 -14.31 2.90
N ILE A 50 19.49 -15.02 1.77
CA ILE A 50 18.78 -16.31 1.69
C ILE A 50 19.45 -17.39 2.55
N GLU A 51 20.78 -17.50 2.53
CA GLU A 51 21.52 -18.45 3.35
C GLU A 51 21.34 -18.18 4.84
N ILE A 52 21.44 -16.92 5.26
CA ILE A 52 21.20 -16.49 6.65
C ILE A 52 19.73 -16.77 7.04
N ALA A 53 18.77 -16.50 6.16
CA ALA A 53 17.35 -16.75 6.41
C ALA A 53 17.08 -18.25 6.64
N LYS A 54 17.66 -19.13 5.81
CA LYS A 54 17.57 -20.59 5.97
C LYS A 54 18.19 -21.07 7.27
N GLN A 55 19.38 -20.57 7.62
CA GLN A 55 20.07 -20.90 8.88
C GLN A 55 19.26 -20.48 10.12
N ASN A 56 18.54 -19.36 10.02
CA ASN A 56 17.66 -18.86 11.08
C ASN A 56 16.27 -19.51 11.09
N GLY A 57 16.00 -20.49 10.22
CA GLY A 57 14.76 -21.25 10.21
C GLY A 57 13.54 -20.45 9.73
N LEU A 58 13.71 -19.45 8.87
CA LEU A 58 12.59 -18.73 8.29
C LEU A 58 11.74 -19.67 7.44
N SER A 59 10.41 -19.42 7.43
CA SER A 59 9.49 -20.20 6.61
C SER A 59 9.76 -20.05 5.11
N GLU A 60 9.42 -21.06 4.32
CA GLU A 60 9.56 -21.03 2.85
C GLU A 60 8.86 -19.83 2.23
N ALA A 61 7.69 -19.44 2.74
CA ALA A 61 6.96 -18.27 2.28
C ALA A 61 7.73 -16.95 2.52
N LEU A 62 8.46 -16.84 3.63
CA LEU A 62 9.32 -15.69 3.91
C LEU A 62 10.57 -15.72 3.03
N ILE A 63 11.19 -16.90 2.84
CA ILE A 63 12.34 -17.06 1.94
C ILE A 63 11.96 -16.68 0.50
N ASP A 64 10.79 -17.09 0.01
CA ASP A 64 10.31 -16.68 -1.32
C ASP A 64 10.14 -15.16 -1.45
N ARG A 65 9.69 -14.49 -0.39
CA ARG A 65 9.60 -13.01 -0.38
C ARG A 65 10.95 -12.31 -0.43
N LEU A 66 11.99 -12.93 0.14
CA LEU A 66 13.36 -12.41 0.14
C LEU A 66 14.07 -12.65 -1.19
N LEU A 67 13.71 -13.71 -1.90
CA LEU A 67 14.43 -14.21 -3.05
C LEU A 67 14.36 -13.23 -4.22
N LEU A 68 15.52 -12.85 -4.74
CA LEU A 68 15.69 -12.24 -6.06
C LEU A 68 16.22 -13.30 -7.04
N THR A 69 15.64 -13.31 -8.24
CA THR A 69 16.11 -14.07 -9.40
C THR A 69 16.39 -13.08 -10.53
N GLU A 70 17.05 -13.53 -11.58
CA GLU A 70 17.25 -12.70 -12.78
C GLU A 70 15.92 -12.16 -13.33
N ASP A 71 14.87 -13.01 -13.39
CA ASP A 71 13.57 -12.59 -13.88
C ASP A 71 12.89 -11.57 -12.95
N ARG A 72 12.99 -11.77 -11.62
CA ARG A 72 12.48 -10.80 -10.65
C ARG A 72 13.23 -9.48 -10.75
N LEU A 73 14.55 -9.51 -10.94
CA LEU A 73 15.35 -8.30 -11.09
C LEU A 73 15.04 -7.56 -12.40
N LYS A 74 14.85 -8.27 -13.51
CA LYS A 74 14.34 -7.70 -14.77
C LYS A 74 12.95 -7.10 -14.60
N GLY A 75 12.08 -7.76 -13.81
CA GLY A 75 10.79 -7.23 -13.43
C GLY A 75 10.92 -5.88 -12.72
N ILE A 76 11.78 -5.79 -11.71
CA ILE A 76 12.06 -4.53 -10.96
C ILE A 76 12.58 -3.43 -11.91
N ALA A 77 13.49 -3.73 -12.81
CA ALA A 77 13.98 -2.77 -13.80
C ALA A 77 12.86 -2.28 -14.74
N ASN A 78 11.95 -3.18 -15.14
CA ASN A 78 10.78 -2.82 -15.94
C ASN A 78 9.78 -1.97 -15.16
N ASP A 79 9.61 -2.21 -13.86
CA ASP A 79 8.77 -1.37 -13.00
C ASP A 79 9.34 0.05 -12.90
N VAL A 80 10.65 0.22 -12.81
CA VAL A 80 11.31 1.54 -12.90
C VAL A 80 11.03 2.20 -14.26
N ARG A 81 11.13 1.47 -15.38
CA ARG A 81 10.78 1.98 -16.72
C ARG A 81 9.30 2.35 -16.81
N HIS A 82 8.44 1.60 -16.17
CA HIS A 82 7.01 1.95 -16.07
C HIS A 82 6.81 3.27 -15.33
N VAL A 83 7.49 3.48 -14.20
CA VAL A 83 7.45 4.77 -13.47
C VAL A 83 7.91 5.93 -14.35
N ILE A 84 8.90 5.73 -15.23
CA ILE A 84 9.32 6.77 -16.21
C ILE A 84 8.14 7.19 -17.09
N SER A 85 7.31 6.26 -17.53
CA SER A 85 6.17 6.52 -18.42
C SER A 85 5.01 7.25 -17.75
N LEU A 86 4.94 7.25 -16.41
CA LEU A 86 3.86 7.90 -15.68
C LEU A 86 3.98 9.42 -15.73
N PRO A 87 2.84 10.16 -15.75
CA PRO A 87 2.83 11.61 -15.67
C PRO A 87 3.50 12.11 -14.39
N ASP A 88 4.38 13.10 -14.52
CA ASP A 88 4.96 13.78 -13.36
C ASP A 88 3.95 14.74 -12.74
N PRO A 89 3.62 14.58 -11.45
CA PRO A 89 2.65 15.47 -10.81
C PRO A 89 3.25 16.82 -10.38
N VAL A 90 4.58 16.92 -10.25
CA VAL A 90 5.26 18.13 -9.75
C VAL A 90 5.13 19.28 -10.73
N GLY A 91 4.76 20.44 -10.23
CA GLY A 91 4.52 21.64 -11.05
C GLY A 91 3.11 21.73 -11.64
N LYS A 92 2.26 20.68 -11.49
CA LYS A 92 0.86 20.72 -11.94
C LYS A 92 0.06 21.75 -11.13
N ILE A 93 -0.64 22.63 -11.81
CA ILE A 93 -1.61 23.55 -11.19
C ILE A 93 -2.86 22.76 -10.84
N ILE A 94 -3.25 22.76 -9.56
CA ILE A 94 -4.44 22.07 -9.06
C ILE A 94 -5.68 22.91 -9.32
N ASP A 95 -5.61 24.16 -8.91
CA ASP A 95 -6.63 25.21 -9.12
C ASP A 95 -6.01 26.59 -8.95
N GLY A 96 -6.79 27.63 -9.22
CA GLY A 96 -6.37 29.00 -9.06
C GLY A 96 -7.34 29.97 -9.72
N GLY A 97 -7.01 31.25 -9.64
CA GLY A 97 -7.82 32.33 -10.23
C GLY A 97 -7.28 33.71 -9.90
N THR A 98 -8.00 34.73 -10.35
CA THR A 98 -7.70 36.14 -10.04
C THR A 98 -8.68 36.65 -9.01
N LEU A 99 -8.22 37.17 -7.90
CA LEU A 99 -9.04 37.76 -6.86
C LEU A 99 -9.50 39.19 -7.26
N ASP A 100 -10.52 39.71 -6.58
CA ASP A 100 -11.00 41.08 -6.77
C ASP A 100 -9.94 42.16 -6.58
N SER A 101 -8.91 41.86 -5.80
CA SER A 101 -7.73 42.70 -5.61
C SER A 101 -6.77 42.74 -6.80
N GLY A 102 -7.02 41.93 -7.84
CA GLY A 102 -6.10 41.72 -8.97
C GLY A 102 -4.98 40.70 -8.69
N LEU A 103 -4.88 40.17 -7.47
CA LEU A 103 -3.88 39.16 -7.14
C LEU A 103 -4.23 37.82 -7.82
N LYS A 104 -3.33 37.30 -8.64
CA LYS A 104 -3.40 35.95 -9.18
C LYS A 104 -2.93 34.94 -8.12
N ILE A 105 -3.69 33.89 -7.89
CA ILE A 105 -3.32 32.80 -6.98
C ILE A 105 -3.43 31.45 -7.70
N GLU A 106 -2.50 30.58 -7.46
CA GLU A 106 -2.46 29.21 -7.99
C GLU A 106 -2.00 28.24 -6.90
N ARG A 107 -2.63 27.07 -6.81
CA ARG A 107 -2.07 25.95 -6.05
C ARG A 107 -1.25 25.06 -6.97
N VAL A 108 0.02 24.97 -6.71
CA VAL A 108 0.98 24.24 -7.54
C VAL A 108 1.54 23.06 -6.77
N ARG A 109 1.49 21.85 -7.33
CA ARG A 109 2.04 20.65 -6.69
C ARG A 109 3.54 20.77 -6.53
N THR A 110 4.02 20.37 -5.34
CA THR A 110 5.44 20.34 -4.96
C THR A 110 5.78 18.98 -4.32
N PRO A 111 7.03 18.53 -4.38
CA PRO A 111 7.47 17.37 -3.60
C PRO A 111 7.15 17.54 -2.11
N LEU A 112 6.98 16.43 -1.40
CA LEU A 112 6.89 16.43 0.06
C LEU A 112 8.22 16.86 0.71
N GLY A 113 9.32 16.37 0.17
CA GLY A 113 10.67 16.65 0.67
C GLY A 113 11.46 15.38 0.93
N VAL A 114 11.62 14.98 2.18
CA VAL A 114 12.33 13.75 2.59
C VAL A 114 11.33 12.74 3.15
N ILE A 115 11.34 11.55 2.58
CA ILE A 115 10.47 10.45 3.00
C ILE A 115 11.29 9.40 3.76
N GLY A 116 10.85 9.02 4.94
CA GLY A 116 11.38 7.87 5.67
C GLY A 116 10.52 6.64 5.37
N THR A 117 11.11 5.55 4.90
CA THR A 117 10.38 4.31 4.67
C THR A 117 10.97 3.18 5.50
N ILE A 118 10.11 2.55 6.30
CA ILE A 118 10.47 1.39 7.14
C ILE A 118 9.72 0.18 6.59
N TYR A 119 10.46 -0.88 6.20
CA TYR A 119 9.86 -2.03 5.52
C TYR A 119 10.47 -3.35 5.95
N GLU A 120 9.70 -4.43 5.77
CA GLU A 120 10.05 -5.79 6.17
C GLU A 120 10.30 -6.67 4.93
N ALA A 121 11.23 -7.59 5.03
CA ALA A 121 11.43 -8.80 4.21
C ALA A 121 11.08 -8.72 2.70
N ARG A 122 11.37 -7.59 2.03
CA ARG A 122 11.07 -7.40 0.59
C ARG A 122 12.13 -6.51 -0.07
N PRO A 123 13.19 -7.07 -0.69
CA PRO A 123 14.25 -6.28 -1.31
C PRO A 123 13.76 -5.34 -2.43
N ASN A 124 12.75 -5.77 -3.21
CA ASN A 124 12.16 -4.96 -4.29
C ASN A 124 11.62 -3.61 -3.80
N VAL A 125 11.11 -3.53 -2.57
CA VAL A 125 10.58 -2.28 -1.99
C VAL A 125 11.64 -1.17 -1.97
N THR A 126 12.92 -1.52 -1.85
CA THR A 126 14.04 -0.57 -1.94
C THR A 126 13.99 0.24 -3.25
N ILE A 127 13.80 -0.45 -4.37
CA ILE A 127 13.77 0.18 -5.70
C ILE A 127 12.42 0.81 -5.98
N ASP A 128 11.33 0.14 -5.62
CA ASP A 128 9.96 0.65 -5.82
C ASP A 128 9.79 2.03 -5.16
N VAL A 129 10.16 2.14 -3.88
CA VAL A 129 10.06 3.40 -3.15
C VAL A 129 11.05 4.44 -3.67
N ALA A 130 12.30 4.05 -3.94
CA ALA A 130 13.30 4.98 -4.47
C ALA A 130 12.86 5.59 -5.81
N SER A 131 12.36 4.77 -6.75
CA SER A 131 11.92 5.25 -8.05
C SER A 131 10.73 6.20 -7.98
N LEU A 132 9.73 5.89 -7.14
CA LEU A 132 8.56 6.74 -6.93
C LEU A 132 8.94 8.07 -6.25
N CYS A 133 9.84 8.03 -5.26
CA CYS A 133 10.36 9.24 -4.60
C CYS A 133 11.14 10.12 -5.58
N LEU A 134 12.05 9.56 -6.36
CA LEU A 134 12.85 10.29 -7.35
C LEU A 134 11.96 10.90 -8.45
N LYS A 135 10.98 10.14 -8.95
CA LYS A 135 10.00 10.64 -9.95
C LYS A 135 9.25 11.86 -9.45
N THR A 136 8.97 11.93 -8.16
CA THR A 136 8.22 13.03 -7.53
C THR A 136 9.13 14.07 -6.87
N GLY A 137 10.44 14.01 -7.11
CA GLY A 137 11.41 15.00 -6.61
C GLY A 137 11.67 14.93 -5.10
N ASN A 138 11.40 13.75 -4.48
CA ASN A 138 11.66 13.52 -3.06
C ASN A 138 12.97 12.77 -2.85
N ALA A 139 13.67 13.09 -1.77
CA ALA A 139 14.71 12.23 -1.22
C ALA A 139 14.10 11.17 -0.29
N VAL A 140 14.81 10.06 -0.09
CA VAL A 140 14.32 8.97 0.77
C VAL A 140 15.40 8.40 1.67
N ILE A 141 15.03 8.13 2.93
CA ILE A 141 15.81 7.34 3.89
C ILE A 141 15.10 6.03 4.11
N LEU A 142 15.74 4.94 3.74
CA LEU A 142 15.23 3.58 3.74
C LEU A 142 15.70 2.83 4.98
N ARG A 143 14.81 2.08 5.63
CA ARG A 143 15.12 1.18 6.72
C ARG A 143 14.45 -0.17 6.49
N GLY A 144 15.17 -1.08 5.86
CA GLY A 144 14.72 -2.45 5.62
C GLY A 144 14.88 -3.37 6.84
N GLY A 145 14.23 -4.52 6.82
CA GLY A 145 14.42 -5.59 7.80
C GLY A 145 15.85 -6.13 7.80
N LYS A 146 16.26 -6.74 8.90
CA LYS A 146 17.59 -7.38 9.03
C LYS A 146 17.79 -8.53 8.04
N GLU A 147 16.69 -9.14 7.61
CA GLU A 147 16.64 -10.27 6.69
C GLU A 147 17.04 -9.91 5.26
N THR A 148 17.06 -8.62 4.93
CA THR A 148 17.37 -8.09 3.59
C THR A 148 18.59 -7.18 3.58
N GLN A 149 19.46 -7.29 4.59
CA GLN A 149 20.53 -6.32 4.82
C GLN A 149 21.51 -6.22 3.63
N HIS A 150 21.99 -7.35 3.12
CA HIS A 150 22.96 -7.38 2.04
C HIS A 150 22.32 -6.94 0.70
N SER A 151 21.10 -7.42 0.43
CA SER A 151 20.34 -7.03 -0.76
C SER A 151 20.04 -5.53 -0.77
N ASN A 152 19.54 -4.99 0.34
CA ASN A 152 19.22 -3.56 0.42
C ASN A 152 20.46 -2.68 0.27
N GLN A 153 21.59 -3.09 0.87
CA GLN A 153 22.85 -2.34 0.76
C GLN A 153 23.30 -2.23 -0.68
N ILE A 154 23.36 -3.33 -1.43
CA ILE A 154 23.80 -3.31 -2.82
C ILE A 154 22.81 -2.58 -3.72
N LEU A 155 21.49 -2.74 -3.51
CA LEU A 155 20.47 -2.05 -4.30
C LEU A 155 20.58 -0.53 -4.12
N VAL A 156 20.77 -0.05 -2.88
CA VAL A 156 20.97 1.39 -2.63
C VAL A 156 22.28 1.87 -3.23
N GLU A 157 23.37 1.10 -3.16
CA GLU A 157 24.64 1.44 -3.80
C GLU A 157 24.47 1.60 -5.32
N VAL A 158 23.75 0.67 -5.97
CA VAL A 158 23.44 0.75 -7.41
C VAL A 158 22.67 2.03 -7.75
N VAL A 159 21.65 2.36 -6.97
CA VAL A 159 20.87 3.60 -7.16
C VAL A 159 21.75 4.84 -6.96
N GLN A 160 22.59 4.85 -5.93
CA GLN A 160 23.48 5.97 -5.64
C GLN A 160 24.51 6.21 -6.76
N ASN A 161 25.08 5.13 -7.31
CA ASN A 161 26.02 5.23 -8.44
C ASN A 161 25.30 5.73 -9.71
N ALA A 162 24.07 5.28 -9.95
CA ALA A 162 23.26 5.78 -11.06
C ALA A 162 22.93 7.27 -10.92
N LEU A 163 22.62 7.73 -9.70
CA LEU A 163 22.39 9.15 -9.42
C LEU A 163 23.64 9.99 -9.67
N GLU A 164 24.83 9.55 -9.24
CA GLU A 164 26.10 10.22 -9.52
C GLU A 164 26.38 10.27 -11.03
N GLN A 165 26.11 9.18 -11.75
CA GLN A 165 26.23 9.13 -13.22
C GLN A 165 25.26 10.12 -13.91
N ALA A 166 24.08 10.33 -13.34
CA ALA A 166 23.13 11.36 -13.80
C ALA A 166 23.47 12.78 -13.36
N GLY A 167 24.57 13.00 -12.62
CA GLY A 167 24.94 14.29 -12.06
C GLY A 167 24.09 14.75 -10.87
N LEU A 168 23.40 13.80 -10.20
CA LEU A 168 22.51 14.06 -9.09
C LEU A 168 23.14 13.67 -7.74
N PRO A 169 22.64 14.23 -6.63
CA PRO A 169 23.18 13.90 -5.30
C PRO A 169 22.95 12.42 -4.95
N ARG A 170 24.02 11.67 -4.70
CA ARG A 170 23.92 10.27 -4.26
C ARG A 170 23.09 10.11 -2.99
N HIS A 171 23.09 11.11 -2.11
CA HIS A 171 22.35 11.11 -0.85
C HIS A 171 20.85 11.35 -1.00
N ALA A 172 20.35 11.46 -2.23
CA ALA A 172 18.90 11.45 -2.51
C ALA A 172 18.24 10.11 -2.11
N VAL A 173 19.00 9.02 -2.16
CA VAL A 173 18.57 7.71 -1.67
C VAL A 173 19.60 7.18 -0.69
N GLN A 174 19.19 6.95 0.55
CA GLN A 174 20.07 6.46 1.62
C GLN A 174 19.40 5.28 2.34
N ALA A 175 20.22 4.37 2.88
CA ALA A 175 19.73 3.29 3.71
C ALA A 175 20.40 3.28 5.08
N ILE A 176 19.62 2.99 6.11
CA ILE A 176 20.11 2.63 7.45
C ILE A 176 20.43 1.15 7.41
N THR A 177 21.72 0.81 7.27
CA THR A 177 22.19 -0.57 7.12
C THR A 177 22.43 -1.29 8.45
N ASP A 178 22.61 -0.54 9.54
CA ASP A 178 22.76 -1.10 10.88
C ASP A 178 21.40 -1.69 11.35
N PRO A 179 21.33 -2.98 11.73
CA PRO A 179 20.09 -3.63 12.13
C PRO A 179 19.55 -3.19 13.51
N ASN A 180 20.27 -2.35 14.25
CA ASN A 180 19.85 -1.88 15.57
C ASN A 180 18.45 -1.24 15.51
N ARG A 181 17.52 -1.73 16.33
CA ARG A 181 16.14 -1.24 16.41
C ARG A 181 16.03 0.18 16.98
N GLU A 182 17.00 0.62 17.76
CA GLU A 182 17.04 2.00 18.28
C GLU A 182 17.12 3.02 17.15
N LEU A 183 17.75 2.67 16.03
CA LEU A 183 17.83 3.55 14.86
C LEU A 183 16.45 3.77 14.20
N VAL A 184 15.54 2.81 14.33
CA VAL A 184 14.14 3.01 13.92
C VAL A 184 13.50 4.08 14.79
N MET A 185 13.68 3.99 16.12
CA MET A 185 13.12 4.97 17.06
C MET A 185 13.70 6.37 16.84
N GLN A 186 14.99 6.45 16.51
CA GLN A 186 15.65 7.72 16.17
C GLN A 186 15.14 8.28 14.83
N LEU A 187 14.94 7.42 13.81
CA LEU A 187 14.37 7.85 12.53
C LEU A 187 12.97 8.43 12.70
N LEU A 188 12.12 7.80 13.53
CA LEU A 188 10.75 8.25 13.83
C LEU A 188 10.69 9.61 14.54
N LYS A 189 11.84 10.09 15.06
CA LYS A 189 11.99 11.37 15.76
C LYS A 189 12.82 12.40 14.98
N LEU A 190 13.14 12.09 13.73
CA LEU A 190 14.02 12.95 12.90
C LEU A 190 13.20 14.03 12.15
N ASP A 191 12.20 14.59 12.80
CA ASP A 191 11.21 15.53 12.25
C ASP A 191 11.79 16.83 11.69
N ARG A 192 12.97 17.22 12.13
CA ARG A 192 13.72 18.34 11.55
C ARG A 192 14.10 18.12 10.08
N TYR A 193 14.24 16.88 9.65
CA TYR A 193 14.77 16.52 8.33
C TYR A 193 13.82 15.68 7.50
N VAL A 194 13.01 14.83 8.12
CA VAL A 194 12.08 13.91 7.45
C VAL A 194 10.68 14.48 7.53
N ASP A 195 10.01 14.52 6.39
CA ASP A 195 8.70 15.18 6.24
C ASP A 195 7.53 14.18 6.35
N MET A 196 7.78 12.87 6.09
CA MET A 196 6.76 11.81 6.17
C MET A 196 7.40 10.44 6.41
N ILE A 197 6.72 9.60 7.18
CA ILE A 197 7.07 8.18 7.38
C ILE A 197 6.04 7.29 6.67
N ILE A 198 6.54 6.32 5.90
CA ILE A 198 5.71 5.31 5.22
C ILE A 198 6.15 3.92 5.71
N PRO A 199 5.43 3.30 6.66
CA PRO A 199 5.67 1.92 7.05
C PRO A 199 5.15 0.95 5.98
N ARG A 200 5.93 -0.11 5.70
CA ARG A 200 5.61 -1.19 4.75
C ARG A 200 5.83 -2.56 5.42
N GLY A 201 4.88 -2.98 6.21
CA GLY A 201 4.97 -4.22 6.99
C GLY A 201 3.66 -4.57 7.66
N GLY A 202 3.69 -5.47 8.64
CA GLY A 202 2.52 -5.90 9.39
C GLY A 202 1.98 -4.85 10.36
N ALA A 203 0.83 -5.16 11.00
CA ALA A 203 0.14 -4.30 11.96
C ALA A 203 1.04 -3.74 13.06
N GLY A 204 1.95 -4.58 13.58
CA GLY A 204 2.88 -4.17 14.64
C GLY A 204 3.83 -3.06 14.22
N LEU A 205 4.31 -3.04 12.98
CA LEU A 205 5.14 -1.95 12.46
C LEU A 205 4.35 -0.65 12.33
N HIS A 206 3.13 -0.72 11.79
CA HIS A 206 2.25 0.44 11.68
C HIS A 206 1.92 1.06 13.04
N GLU A 207 1.59 0.22 14.03
CA GLU A 207 1.30 0.67 15.38
C GLU A 207 2.53 1.28 16.07
N LEU A 208 3.71 0.65 15.93
CA LEU A 208 4.97 1.21 16.42
C LEU A 208 5.24 2.60 15.84
N CYS A 209 5.08 2.77 14.53
CA CYS A 209 5.31 4.06 13.88
C CYS A 209 4.29 5.09 14.37
N LYS A 210 3.01 4.72 14.46
CA LYS A 210 1.93 5.60 14.92
C LYS A 210 2.12 6.08 16.37
N GLN A 211 2.57 5.19 17.26
CA GLN A 211 2.75 5.52 18.68
C GLN A 211 3.99 6.36 18.97
N HIS A 212 5.04 6.19 18.17
CA HIS A 212 6.36 6.74 18.52
C HIS A 212 6.86 7.85 17.59
N SER A 213 6.24 8.05 16.43
CA SER A 213 6.69 9.07 15.49
C SER A 213 6.27 10.49 15.90
N THR A 214 7.21 11.44 15.79
CA THR A 214 6.90 12.87 15.78
C THR A 214 6.68 13.43 14.36
N ILE A 215 6.94 12.57 13.36
CA ILE A 215 6.75 12.87 11.93
C ILE A 215 5.39 12.32 11.49
N PRO A 216 4.66 12.97 10.57
CA PRO A 216 3.44 12.41 9.99
C PRO A 216 3.68 11.01 9.44
N VAL A 217 2.83 10.06 9.83
CA VAL A 217 2.91 8.65 9.42
C VAL A 217 1.74 8.31 8.51
N ILE A 218 1.99 7.64 7.41
CA ILE A 218 0.94 7.03 6.60
C ILE A 218 0.49 5.74 7.29
N VAL A 219 -0.75 5.73 7.76
CA VAL A 219 -1.37 4.56 8.40
C VAL A 219 -2.18 3.80 7.37
N GLY A 220 -1.95 2.51 7.28
CA GLY A 220 -2.62 1.61 6.36
C GLY A 220 -2.02 0.21 6.44
N GLY A 221 -2.24 -0.60 5.43
CA GLY A 221 -1.56 -1.90 5.29
C GLY A 221 -2.18 -3.06 6.07
N VAL A 222 -3.20 -2.86 6.89
CA VAL A 222 -4.01 -3.91 7.52
C VAL A 222 -5.42 -3.82 6.97
N GLY A 223 -5.86 -4.85 6.27
CA GLY A 223 -7.16 -4.91 5.63
C GLY A 223 -8.04 -6.02 6.19
N VAL A 224 -8.96 -5.69 7.12
CA VAL A 224 -10.11 -6.54 7.42
C VAL A 224 -11.24 -6.10 6.51
N CYS A 225 -11.23 -6.62 5.28
CA CYS A 225 -12.16 -6.23 4.24
C CYS A 225 -13.43 -7.09 4.28
N HIS A 226 -14.58 -6.49 4.00
CA HIS A 226 -15.88 -7.14 3.99
C HIS A 226 -16.48 -7.14 2.59
N LEU A 227 -17.32 -8.15 2.35
CA LEU A 227 -18.21 -8.21 1.21
C LEU A 227 -19.57 -8.63 1.71
N PHE A 228 -20.60 -7.82 1.46
CA PHE A 228 -21.99 -8.11 1.81
C PHE A 228 -22.78 -8.59 0.60
N VAL A 229 -23.39 -9.77 0.69
CA VAL A 229 -24.31 -10.31 -0.30
C VAL A 229 -25.74 -10.02 0.15
N GLU A 230 -26.36 -9.06 -0.51
CA GLU A 230 -27.75 -8.66 -0.27
C GLU A 230 -28.71 -9.58 -1.04
N GLU A 231 -29.96 -9.72 -0.61
CA GLU A 231 -30.92 -10.71 -1.13
C GLU A 231 -31.20 -10.60 -2.63
N SER A 232 -31.13 -9.40 -3.21
CA SER A 232 -31.34 -9.21 -4.65
C SER A 232 -30.11 -9.54 -5.51
N ALA A 233 -28.97 -9.86 -4.90
CA ALA A 233 -27.74 -10.13 -5.63
C ALA A 233 -27.89 -11.30 -6.60
N ASP A 234 -27.30 -11.19 -7.80
CA ASP A 234 -27.11 -12.32 -8.71
C ASP A 234 -26.15 -13.33 -8.06
N GLN A 235 -26.73 -14.37 -7.46
CA GLN A 235 -25.97 -15.35 -6.68
C GLN A 235 -24.92 -16.09 -7.50
N GLU A 236 -25.12 -16.31 -8.81
CA GLU A 236 -24.14 -16.99 -9.66
C GLU A 236 -22.92 -16.10 -9.88
N LYS A 237 -23.11 -14.82 -10.20
CA LYS A 237 -22.00 -13.87 -10.33
C LYS A 237 -21.32 -13.61 -9.00
N ALA A 238 -22.07 -13.61 -7.89
CA ALA A 238 -21.54 -13.42 -6.55
C ALA A 238 -20.46 -14.46 -6.21
N LEU A 239 -20.63 -15.73 -6.60
CA LEU A 239 -19.64 -16.79 -6.36
C LEU A 239 -18.29 -16.46 -6.96
N ALA A 240 -18.25 -15.97 -8.20
CA ALA A 240 -17.01 -15.60 -8.89
C ALA A 240 -16.33 -14.39 -8.23
N VAL A 241 -17.10 -13.38 -7.84
CA VAL A 241 -16.58 -12.19 -7.15
C VAL A 241 -15.97 -12.56 -5.80
N ILE A 242 -16.66 -13.37 -4.99
CA ILE A 242 -16.18 -13.84 -3.69
C ILE A 242 -14.91 -14.69 -3.85
N ALA A 243 -14.90 -15.61 -4.80
CA ALA A 243 -13.72 -16.43 -5.09
C ALA A 243 -12.51 -15.56 -5.51
N ASN A 244 -12.73 -14.56 -6.35
CA ASN A 244 -11.69 -13.60 -6.70
C ASN A 244 -11.22 -12.81 -5.47
N ALA A 245 -12.15 -12.26 -4.69
CA ALA A 245 -11.86 -11.44 -3.53
C ALA A 245 -11.05 -12.20 -2.46
N LYS A 246 -11.29 -13.52 -2.28
CA LYS A 246 -10.58 -14.33 -1.27
C LYS A 246 -9.38 -15.06 -1.83
N CYS A 247 -9.47 -15.64 -3.04
CA CYS A 247 -8.51 -16.67 -3.46
C CYS A 247 -7.43 -16.19 -4.42
N GLN A 248 -7.58 -15.04 -5.06
CA GLN A 248 -6.61 -14.56 -6.06
C GLN A 248 -5.23 -14.35 -5.46
N ARG A 249 -5.15 -13.72 -4.29
CA ARG A 249 -3.90 -13.50 -3.55
C ARG A 249 -4.20 -13.30 -2.06
N PRO A 250 -4.32 -14.37 -1.29
CA PRO A 250 -4.83 -14.32 0.10
C PRO A 250 -4.03 -13.46 1.06
N SER A 251 -2.74 -13.20 0.76
CA SER A 251 -1.82 -12.48 1.65
C SER A 251 -1.75 -10.97 1.41
N THR A 252 -2.74 -10.38 0.71
CA THR A 252 -2.77 -8.94 0.44
C THR A 252 -3.86 -8.24 1.25
N CYS A 253 -3.60 -6.99 1.64
CA CYS A 253 -4.44 -6.20 2.54
C CYS A 253 -5.87 -5.92 2.01
N ASN A 254 -6.10 -6.04 0.71
CA ASN A 254 -7.42 -5.87 0.07
C ASN A 254 -8.17 -7.21 -0.14
N THR A 255 -7.65 -8.29 0.44
CA THR A 255 -8.30 -9.61 0.40
C THR A 255 -9.55 -9.61 1.27
N LEU A 256 -10.59 -10.30 0.82
CA LEU A 256 -11.81 -10.52 1.59
C LEU A 256 -11.49 -11.33 2.87
N GLU A 257 -11.81 -10.79 4.04
CA GLU A 257 -11.62 -11.47 5.31
C GLU A 257 -12.94 -11.88 5.95
N THR A 258 -14.01 -11.10 5.76
CA THR A 258 -15.33 -11.43 6.28
C THR A 258 -16.40 -11.29 5.21
N LEU A 259 -17.11 -12.37 4.96
CA LEU A 259 -18.31 -12.43 4.12
C LEU A 259 -19.55 -12.23 4.98
N LEU A 260 -20.34 -11.23 4.67
CA LEU A 260 -21.65 -10.98 5.25
C LEU A 260 -22.71 -11.45 4.25
N VAL A 261 -23.68 -12.25 4.70
CA VAL A 261 -24.76 -12.74 3.86
C VAL A 261 -26.08 -12.39 4.51
N GLN A 262 -26.99 -11.79 3.74
CA GLN A 262 -28.33 -11.50 4.25
C GLN A 262 -29.05 -12.78 4.64
N ARG A 263 -29.68 -12.77 5.82
CA ARG A 263 -30.29 -13.96 6.41
C ARG A 263 -31.31 -14.64 5.50
N SER A 264 -32.10 -13.87 4.76
CA SER A 264 -33.14 -14.36 3.86
C SER A 264 -32.63 -15.33 2.77
N ILE A 265 -31.36 -15.19 2.36
CA ILE A 265 -30.75 -16.05 1.32
C ILE A 265 -29.67 -16.99 1.89
N ALA A 266 -29.32 -16.89 3.15
CA ALA A 266 -28.18 -17.60 3.73
C ALA A 266 -28.32 -19.13 3.61
N GLU A 267 -29.52 -19.70 3.83
CA GLU A 267 -29.76 -21.15 3.77
C GLU A 267 -29.49 -21.75 2.39
N THR A 268 -29.77 -21.00 1.32
CA THR A 268 -29.57 -21.47 -0.07
C THR A 268 -28.18 -21.09 -0.58
N PHE A 269 -27.69 -19.92 -0.24
CA PHE A 269 -26.45 -19.37 -0.78
C PHE A 269 -25.18 -19.96 -0.13
N LEU A 270 -25.14 -20.13 1.19
CA LEU A 270 -23.93 -20.59 1.88
C LEU A 270 -23.48 -22.00 1.47
N PRO A 271 -24.38 -23.02 1.37
CA PRO A 271 -23.94 -24.33 0.88
C PRO A 271 -23.47 -24.33 -0.57
N LYS A 272 -24.09 -23.49 -1.42
CA LYS A 272 -23.68 -23.29 -2.82
C LYS A 272 -22.29 -22.67 -2.91
N LEU A 273 -22.02 -21.64 -2.11
CA LEU A 273 -20.71 -20.98 -2.02
C LEU A 273 -19.64 -21.95 -1.52
N ALA A 274 -19.93 -22.71 -0.46
CA ALA A 274 -18.97 -23.66 0.09
C ALA A 274 -18.60 -24.74 -0.93
N LYS A 275 -19.56 -25.24 -1.69
CA LYS A 275 -19.31 -26.17 -2.80
C LYS A 275 -18.45 -25.53 -3.90
N TYR A 276 -18.71 -24.27 -4.25
CA TYR A 276 -17.94 -23.54 -5.27
C TYR A 276 -16.49 -23.30 -4.85
N LEU A 277 -16.25 -23.07 -3.56
CA LEU A 277 -14.91 -22.82 -3.00
C LEU A 277 -14.18 -24.10 -2.55
N ALA A 278 -14.80 -25.28 -2.61
CA ALA A 278 -14.22 -26.52 -2.11
C ALA A 278 -12.86 -26.85 -2.73
N GLU A 279 -12.72 -26.72 -4.06
CA GLU A 279 -11.46 -26.97 -4.77
C GLU A 279 -10.37 -25.92 -4.45
N LYS A 280 -10.75 -24.76 -3.97
CA LYS A 280 -9.83 -23.65 -3.61
C LYS A 280 -9.29 -23.78 -2.20
N LYS A 281 -9.71 -24.81 -1.45
CA LYS A 281 -9.23 -25.09 -0.08
C LYS A 281 -9.48 -23.94 0.91
N VAL A 282 -10.56 -23.18 0.75
CA VAL A 282 -10.96 -22.12 1.68
C VAL A 282 -11.46 -22.79 2.97
N LYS A 283 -10.95 -22.31 4.11
CA LYS A 283 -11.40 -22.71 5.44
C LYS A 283 -12.43 -21.72 5.93
N PHE A 284 -13.58 -22.23 6.35
CA PHE A 284 -14.68 -21.42 6.82
C PHE A 284 -14.65 -21.26 8.34
N HIS A 285 -14.84 -20.02 8.79
CA HIS A 285 -15.06 -19.65 10.18
C HIS A 285 -16.39 -18.92 10.25
N ALA A 286 -17.35 -19.43 11.01
CA ALA A 286 -18.70 -18.89 11.00
C ALA A 286 -19.25 -18.69 12.41
N LYS A 287 -20.29 -17.85 12.53
CA LYS A 287 -20.94 -17.48 13.78
C LYS A 287 -22.46 -17.69 13.67
N SER A 288 -23.04 -18.15 14.77
CA SER A 288 -24.51 -18.22 14.92
C SER A 288 -25.23 -18.92 13.76
N THR A 289 -26.16 -18.24 13.08
CA THR A 289 -26.95 -18.78 11.97
C THR A 289 -26.10 -19.34 10.83
N ALA A 290 -25.04 -18.64 10.43
CA ALA A 290 -24.14 -19.10 9.37
C ALA A 290 -23.42 -20.41 9.75
N LEU A 291 -23.00 -20.54 11.01
CA LEU A 291 -22.38 -21.76 11.52
C LEU A 291 -23.35 -22.95 11.43
N SER A 292 -24.59 -22.78 11.92
CA SER A 292 -25.60 -23.83 11.90
C SER A 292 -25.95 -24.29 10.47
N ILE A 293 -26.05 -23.35 9.51
CA ILE A 293 -26.33 -23.65 8.09
C ILE A 293 -25.19 -24.48 7.48
N LEU A 294 -23.94 -24.05 7.67
CA LEU A 294 -22.79 -24.74 7.10
C LEU A 294 -22.60 -26.14 7.71
N GLN A 295 -22.79 -26.28 9.03
CA GLN A 295 -22.77 -27.59 9.70
C GLN A 295 -23.89 -28.54 9.19
N ALA A 296 -25.10 -28.01 9.04
CA ALA A 296 -26.23 -28.81 8.49
C ALA A 296 -25.97 -29.27 7.04
N ALA A 297 -25.18 -28.52 6.28
CA ALA A 297 -24.72 -28.86 4.94
C ALA A 297 -23.48 -29.79 4.91
N ASN A 298 -23.03 -30.28 6.06
CA ASN A 298 -21.82 -31.10 6.22
C ASN A 298 -20.53 -30.41 5.69
N ILE A 299 -20.44 -29.08 5.82
CA ILE A 299 -19.25 -28.32 5.50
C ILE A 299 -18.34 -28.24 6.74
N ASP A 300 -17.04 -28.46 6.55
CA ASP A 300 -16.04 -28.26 7.59
C ASP A 300 -15.95 -26.76 7.91
N VAL A 301 -16.38 -26.39 9.12
CA VAL A 301 -16.48 -25.00 9.57
C VAL A 301 -16.15 -24.91 11.06
N GLN A 302 -15.34 -23.92 11.39
CA GLN A 302 -15.00 -23.61 12.78
C GLN A 302 -15.84 -22.43 13.29
N GLU A 303 -16.09 -22.40 14.59
CA GLU A 303 -16.74 -21.25 15.20
C GLU A 303 -15.76 -20.06 15.25
N VAL A 304 -16.19 -18.90 14.74
CA VAL A 304 -15.36 -17.68 14.74
C VAL A 304 -15.47 -16.94 16.09
N THR A 305 -14.31 -16.52 16.59
CA THR A 305 -14.23 -15.68 17.78
C THR A 305 -14.36 -14.19 17.43
N GLU A 306 -14.72 -13.35 18.40
CA GLU A 306 -14.74 -11.89 18.25
C GLU A 306 -13.38 -11.32 17.83
N GLN A 307 -12.29 -11.91 18.35
CA GLN A 307 -10.93 -11.51 17.98
C GLN A 307 -10.63 -11.86 16.52
N ALA A 308 -11.07 -13.01 16.03
CA ALA A 308 -10.86 -13.45 14.66
C ALA A 308 -11.61 -12.58 13.64
N LEU A 309 -12.75 -11.99 14.00
CA LEU A 309 -13.46 -11.01 13.16
C LEU A 309 -12.67 -9.69 12.95
N ARG A 310 -11.69 -9.40 13.82
CA ARG A 310 -10.80 -8.22 13.72
C ARG A 310 -9.45 -8.53 13.10
N GLN A 311 -9.26 -9.77 12.66
CA GLN A 311 -7.98 -10.26 12.18
C GLN A 311 -7.92 -10.26 10.66
N GLU A 312 -6.82 -9.72 10.11
CA GLU A 312 -6.38 -10.01 8.75
C GLU A 312 -5.71 -11.39 8.75
N TRP A 313 -6.34 -12.38 8.11
CA TRP A 313 -5.84 -13.77 8.11
C TRP A 313 -4.58 -13.94 7.27
N GLY A 314 -4.50 -13.26 6.13
CA GLY A 314 -3.40 -13.41 5.19
C GLY A 314 -3.31 -14.82 4.56
N SER A 315 -4.36 -15.61 4.66
CA SER A 315 -4.48 -17.01 4.24
C SER A 315 -5.86 -17.29 3.62
N LEU A 316 -6.13 -18.54 3.24
CA LEU A 316 -7.43 -18.98 2.70
C LEU A 316 -8.48 -19.23 3.80
N ASP A 317 -8.40 -18.51 4.91
CA ASP A 317 -9.38 -18.49 5.97
C ASP A 317 -10.43 -17.39 5.70
N LEU A 318 -11.71 -17.70 5.81
CA LEU A 318 -12.82 -16.79 5.50
C LEU A 318 -13.85 -16.82 6.63
N ASN A 319 -14.05 -15.66 7.27
CA ASN A 319 -15.15 -15.46 8.21
C ASN A 319 -16.49 -15.34 7.46
N VAL A 320 -17.53 -15.96 7.97
CA VAL A 320 -18.88 -15.92 7.40
C VAL A 320 -19.90 -15.58 8.49
N VAL A 321 -20.65 -14.50 8.28
CA VAL A 321 -21.67 -14.04 9.21
C VAL A 321 -22.99 -13.80 8.47
N ALA A 322 -24.07 -14.38 8.97
CA ALA A 322 -25.41 -14.07 8.49
C ALA A 322 -25.93 -12.82 9.23
N VAL A 323 -26.34 -11.81 8.48
CA VAL A 323 -26.85 -10.53 8.99
C VAL A 323 -28.30 -10.34 8.60
N GLU A 324 -29.09 -9.64 9.39
CA GLU A 324 -30.52 -9.46 9.16
C GLU A 324 -30.80 -8.69 7.87
N ASP A 325 -30.10 -7.55 7.73
CA ASP A 325 -30.29 -6.60 6.66
C ASP A 325 -29.00 -5.81 6.40
N MET A 326 -29.09 -4.77 5.57
CA MET A 326 -27.98 -3.90 5.25
C MET A 326 -27.53 -3.05 6.45
N ASP A 327 -28.42 -2.61 7.29
CA ASP A 327 -28.07 -1.79 8.48
C ASP A 327 -27.22 -2.63 9.46
N ALA A 328 -27.57 -3.91 9.62
CA ALA A 328 -26.78 -4.88 10.39
C ALA A 328 -25.41 -5.15 9.73
N ALA A 329 -25.35 -5.24 8.40
CA ALA A 329 -24.09 -5.38 7.67
C ALA A 329 -23.18 -4.17 7.86
N ILE A 330 -23.72 -2.97 7.73
CA ILE A 330 -22.97 -1.70 7.94
C ILE A 330 -22.50 -1.58 9.40
N ALA A 331 -23.33 -1.96 10.37
CA ALA A 331 -22.94 -1.99 11.78
C ALA A 331 -21.76 -2.95 12.02
N HIS A 332 -21.80 -4.13 11.40
CA HIS A 332 -20.71 -5.10 11.47
C HIS A 332 -19.42 -4.53 10.86
N ILE A 333 -19.48 -3.97 9.65
CA ILE A 333 -18.33 -3.34 8.99
C ILE A 333 -17.73 -2.23 9.85
N ARG A 334 -18.57 -1.41 10.48
CA ARG A 334 -18.13 -0.32 11.37
C ARG A 334 -17.41 -0.83 12.60
N GLU A 335 -17.85 -1.97 13.15
CA GLU A 335 -17.29 -2.56 14.37
C GLU A 335 -15.97 -3.30 14.11
N TYR A 336 -15.87 -4.06 13.01
CA TYR A 336 -14.77 -4.99 12.76
C TYR A 336 -13.83 -4.56 11.64
N GLY A 337 -14.27 -3.68 10.73
CA GLY A 337 -13.50 -3.24 9.58
C GLY A 337 -12.36 -2.29 9.93
N THR A 338 -11.39 -2.22 9.03
CA THR A 338 -10.22 -1.33 9.13
C THR A 338 -10.31 -0.12 8.20
N GLN A 339 -11.49 0.16 7.65
CA GLN A 339 -11.73 1.23 6.68
C GLN A 339 -10.89 1.09 5.39
N HIS A 340 -10.57 -0.15 5.01
CA HIS A 340 -9.75 -0.41 3.83
C HIS A 340 -10.60 -0.55 2.56
N SER A 341 -11.25 -1.68 2.37
CA SER A 341 -12.03 -1.98 1.16
C SER A 341 -13.28 -2.75 1.52
N GLU A 342 -14.43 -2.20 1.16
CA GLU A 342 -15.72 -2.77 1.52
C GLU A 342 -16.60 -2.91 0.27
N SER A 343 -17.31 -4.02 0.11
CA SER A 343 -18.12 -4.31 -1.07
C SER A 343 -19.53 -4.72 -0.71
N ILE A 344 -20.49 -4.34 -1.55
CA ILE A 344 -21.85 -4.88 -1.57
C ILE A 344 -22.13 -5.53 -2.93
N LEU A 345 -22.77 -6.69 -2.92
CA LEU A 345 -23.36 -7.32 -4.11
C LEU A 345 -24.88 -7.20 -4.01
N THR A 346 -25.48 -6.49 -4.94
CA THR A 346 -26.92 -6.19 -4.97
C THR A 346 -27.37 -5.75 -6.36
N GLU A 347 -28.58 -6.09 -6.75
CA GLU A 347 -29.26 -5.52 -7.92
C GLU A 347 -30.18 -4.34 -7.53
N ASN A 348 -30.28 -4.02 -6.23
CA ASN A 348 -31.07 -2.91 -5.72
C ASN A 348 -30.25 -1.62 -5.69
N GLN A 349 -30.48 -0.75 -6.67
CA GLN A 349 -29.76 0.52 -6.81
C GLN A 349 -29.89 1.44 -5.58
N ARG A 350 -31.04 1.39 -4.88
CA ARG A 350 -31.25 2.22 -3.68
C ARG A 350 -30.32 1.75 -2.55
N LEU A 351 -30.22 0.44 -2.36
CA LEU A 351 -29.33 -0.13 -1.33
C LEU A 351 -27.86 0.05 -1.70
N ALA A 352 -27.50 -0.06 -2.98
CA ALA A 352 -26.15 0.28 -3.46
C ALA A 352 -25.76 1.72 -3.11
N THR A 353 -26.65 2.68 -3.39
CA THR A 353 -26.42 4.09 -3.07
C THR A 353 -26.33 4.34 -1.56
N GLN A 354 -27.18 3.70 -0.78
CA GLN A 354 -27.16 3.79 0.68
C GLN A 354 -25.84 3.22 1.25
N PHE A 355 -25.38 2.07 0.77
CA PHE A 355 -24.11 1.47 1.16
C PHE A 355 -22.93 2.42 0.89
N ILE A 356 -22.85 2.98 -0.34
CA ILE A 356 -21.81 3.95 -0.70
C ILE A 356 -21.78 5.15 0.26
N ASN A 357 -22.95 5.66 0.64
CA ASN A 357 -23.05 6.86 1.48
C ASN A 357 -22.77 6.59 2.96
N GLN A 358 -23.00 5.38 3.44
CA GLN A 358 -22.92 5.06 4.88
C GLN A 358 -21.64 4.33 5.26
N VAL A 359 -20.97 3.68 4.31
CA VAL A 359 -19.72 2.96 4.56
C VAL A 359 -18.52 3.89 4.39
N ASP A 360 -17.81 4.16 5.46
CA ASP A 360 -16.62 5.01 5.48
C ASP A 360 -15.34 4.16 5.34
N ALA A 361 -14.97 3.84 4.11
CA ALA A 361 -13.77 3.10 3.78
C ALA A 361 -12.93 3.82 2.70
N ALA A 362 -11.68 3.41 2.53
CA ALA A 362 -10.80 3.95 1.50
C ALA A 362 -11.29 3.62 0.09
N ALA A 363 -11.89 2.44 -0.08
CA ALA A 363 -12.57 2.04 -1.31
C ALA A 363 -13.88 1.34 -0.99
N VAL A 364 -14.97 1.77 -1.65
CA VAL A 364 -16.31 1.17 -1.52
C VAL A 364 -16.75 0.69 -2.88
N TYR A 365 -17.18 -0.57 -2.96
CA TYR A 365 -17.52 -1.25 -4.20
C TYR A 365 -18.99 -1.65 -4.24
N VAL A 366 -19.56 -1.58 -5.42
CA VAL A 366 -20.84 -2.20 -5.77
C VAL A 366 -20.58 -3.21 -6.87
N ASN A 367 -21.00 -4.46 -6.65
CA ASN A 367 -20.87 -5.57 -7.60
C ASN A 367 -19.42 -5.80 -8.12
N ALA A 368 -18.43 -5.60 -7.25
CA ALA A 368 -17.03 -5.78 -7.61
C ALA A 368 -16.20 -6.33 -6.44
N SER A 369 -15.08 -6.95 -6.77
CA SER A 369 -14.13 -7.51 -5.82
C SER A 369 -13.33 -6.41 -5.11
N THR A 370 -13.07 -6.60 -3.83
CA THR A 370 -12.17 -5.73 -3.04
C THR A 370 -10.71 -5.73 -3.56
N ARG A 371 -10.35 -6.75 -4.36
CA ARG A 371 -9.02 -6.89 -4.96
C ARG A 371 -8.65 -5.76 -5.93
N PHE A 372 -9.60 -4.96 -6.37
CA PHE A 372 -9.32 -3.78 -7.21
C PHE A 372 -8.68 -2.61 -6.46
N THR A 373 -8.59 -2.62 -5.12
CA THR A 373 -7.90 -1.56 -4.36
C THR A 373 -6.37 -1.69 -4.53
N ASP A 374 -5.89 -1.25 -5.66
CA ASP A 374 -4.51 -1.39 -6.13
C ASP A 374 -4.20 -0.23 -7.08
N GLY A 375 -3.00 0.35 -6.97
CA GLY A 375 -2.62 1.52 -7.77
C GLY A 375 -2.59 1.25 -9.27
N GLY A 376 -2.20 0.05 -9.69
CA GLY A 376 -2.24 -0.36 -11.10
C GLY A 376 -3.68 -0.50 -11.59
N GLN A 377 -4.56 -1.13 -10.80
CA GLN A 377 -5.96 -1.34 -11.14
C GLN A 377 -6.76 -0.02 -11.14
N PHE A 378 -6.40 0.94 -10.31
CA PHE A 378 -7.03 2.27 -10.26
C PHE A 378 -6.48 3.24 -11.33
N GLY A 379 -5.60 2.77 -12.20
CA GLY A 379 -5.03 3.61 -13.26
C GLY A 379 -3.98 4.61 -12.77
N LEU A 380 -3.49 4.46 -11.53
CA LEU A 380 -2.41 5.28 -10.98
C LEU A 380 -1.03 4.83 -11.47
N GLY A 381 -0.97 3.68 -12.12
CA GLY A 381 0.23 3.06 -12.67
C GLY A 381 1.14 2.39 -11.63
N ALA A 382 1.29 2.98 -10.46
CA ALA A 382 2.11 2.45 -9.37
C ALA A 382 1.58 2.94 -8.03
N GLU A 383 1.98 2.26 -6.93
CA GLU A 383 1.65 2.68 -5.58
C GLU A 383 2.81 2.47 -4.61
N VAL A 384 2.99 3.40 -3.69
CA VAL A 384 3.94 3.27 -2.58
C VAL A 384 3.32 2.56 -1.38
N ALA A 385 2.04 2.74 -1.14
CA ALA A 385 1.26 2.15 -0.06
C ALA A 385 -0.24 2.28 -0.34
N VAL A 386 -1.08 1.59 0.44
CA VAL A 386 -2.52 1.83 0.54
C VAL A 386 -2.79 2.45 1.91
N SER A 387 -3.35 3.65 1.95
CA SER A 387 -3.69 4.36 3.18
C SER A 387 -5.16 4.18 3.54
N THR A 388 -5.43 3.93 4.82
CA THR A 388 -6.80 3.90 5.37
C THR A 388 -7.16 5.16 6.14
N GLN A 389 -6.21 6.05 6.34
CA GLN A 389 -6.43 7.33 7.02
C GLN A 389 -7.11 8.37 6.11
N LYS A 390 -7.67 9.41 6.72
CA LYS A 390 -8.37 10.47 5.99
C LYS A 390 -7.47 11.63 5.57
N LEU A 391 -6.42 11.90 6.36
CA LEU A 391 -5.53 13.03 6.12
C LEU A 391 -4.38 12.66 5.20
N HIS A 392 -4.02 13.60 4.33
CA HIS A 392 -3.07 13.61 3.25
C HIS A 392 -3.50 12.72 2.07
N ALA A 393 -3.55 11.39 2.23
CA ALA A 393 -3.94 10.47 1.17
C ALA A 393 -4.79 9.33 1.73
N ARG A 394 -5.73 8.83 0.96
CA ARG A 394 -6.61 7.70 1.29
C ARG A 394 -6.75 6.76 0.10
N GLY A 395 -6.69 5.46 0.33
CA GLY A 395 -6.63 4.43 -0.72
C GLY A 395 -5.22 4.24 -1.27
N PRO A 396 -5.09 3.69 -2.49
CA PRO A 396 -3.81 3.52 -3.16
C PRO A 396 -3.07 4.84 -3.36
N MET A 397 -1.81 4.89 -2.93
CA MET A 397 -0.98 6.08 -2.98
C MET A 397 -0.05 6.04 -4.19
N GLY A 398 -0.49 6.59 -5.31
CA GLY A 398 0.34 6.82 -6.50
C GLY A 398 1.26 8.04 -6.36
N LEU A 399 1.81 8.51 -7.49
CA LEU A 399 2.77 9.62 -7.53
C LEU A 399 2.20 10.92 -6.92
N GLU A 400 0.93 11.25 -7.15
CA GLU A 400 0.33 12.47 -6.59
C GLU A 400 0.31 12.48 -5.07
N ALA A 401 0.17 11.29 -4.43
CA ALA A 401 0.19 11.17 -2.97
C ALA A 401 1.58 11.40 -2.36
N LEU A 402 2.66 11.38 -3.15
CA LEU A 402 4.01 11.76 -2.75
C LEU A 402 4.31 13.25 -2.95
N THR A 403 3.27 14.05 -3.18
CA THR A 403 3.36 15.50 -3.35
C THR A 403 2.44 16.22 -2.36
N SER A 404 2.79 17.48 -2.11
CA SER A 404 1.92 18.46 -1.48
C SER A 404 1.65 19.59 -2.48
N TYR A 405 1.33 20.79 -2.01
CA TYR A 405 1.22 21.97 -2.84
C TYR A 405 1.73 23.21 -2.11
N LYS A 406 2.07 24.22 -2.89
CA LYS A 406 2.27 25.58 -2.38
C LYS A 406 1.35 26.56 -3.11
N TRP A 407 1.03 27.66 -2.44
CA TRP A 407 0.35 28.78 -3.07
C TRP A 407 1.38 29.65 -3.80
N VAL A 408 1.17 29.90 -5.07
CA VAL A 408 1.92 30.87 -5.86
C VAL A 408 0.99 32.07 -6.05
N CYS A 409 1.45 33.23 -5.56
CA CYS A 409 0.67 34.46 -5.59
C CYS A 409 1.45 35.51 -6.41
N ILE A 410 0.83 36.03 -7.47
CA ILE A 410 1.45 36.98 -8.36
C ILE A 410 0.60 38.26 -8.36
N GLY A 411 1.20 39.37 -7.97
CA GLY A 411 0.57 40.71 -7.97
C GLY A 411 1.42 41.71 -8.72
N ASP A 412 0.87 42.89 -8.92
CA ASP A 412 1.58 44.09 -9.39
C ASP A 412 1.67 45.10 -8.24
N TYR A 413 2.60 44.85 -7.29
CA TYR A 413 2.74 45.57 -6.03
C TYR A 413 1.44 45.65 -5.22
N THR A 414 0.58 44.62 -5.38
CA THR A 414 -0.74 44.55 -4.76
C THR A 414 -0.64 44.49 -3.24
N SER A 415 -1.26 45.42 -2.54
CA SER A 415 -1.32 45.50 -1.09
C SER A 415 -2.69 45.16 -0.53
N ARG A 416 -2.75 44.53 0.63
CA ARG A 416 -3.98 44.29 1.37
C ARG A 416 -4.49 45.65 1.93
N LYS A 417 -5.74 45.98 1.66
CA LYS A 417 -6.44 47.14 2.26
C LYS A 417 -6.83 46.83 3.72
#